data_b8b7272e864aafa169531938019ee95f
#
_entry.id   b8b7272e864aafa169531938019ee95f
#
_cell.length_a   1.000
_cell.length_b   1.000
_cell.length_c   1.000
_cell.angle_alpha   90.00
_cell.angle_beta   90.00
_cell.angle_gamma   90.00
#
_symmetry.space_group_name_H-M   'P 1'
#
loop_
_entity.id
_entity.type
_entity.pdbx_description
1 polymer ?
#
loop_
_entity_poly.entity_id
_entity_poly.type
_entity_poly.pdbx_seq_one_letter_code
_entity_poly.pdbx_strand_id
1 'polypeptide(L)'
;MSAFSVIVLILIGLAAGTLGGLVGVGGGIIMVPAMVYFLNSSQLQAQGTSLVVMMMPVGALGVYNYYTKGNLGNTDFKNAFIIALGFVFGSLIGSKLANSTLPILVIKKSFAVLMILVAIKMLFGK
;
A
#
# COMPACT_ATOMS: atom_id res chain seq x y z
N MET A 1 18.99 13.03 -7.58
CA MET A 1 17.78 13.47 -6.82
C MET A 1 18.04 14.84 -6.23
N SER A 2 17.07 15.76 -6.36
CA SER A 2 17.17 17.08 -5.70
C SER A 2 16.85 16.93 -4.21
N ALA A 3 17.34 17.85 -3.37
CA ALA A 3 17.00 17.89 -1.95
C ALA A 3 15.48 17.98 -1.72
N PHE A 4 14.78 18.71 -2.60
CA PHE A 4 13.32 18.81 -2.59
C PHE A 4 12.66 17.42 -2.78
N SER A 5 13.13 16.64 -3.75
CA SER A 5 12.59 15.29 -4.00
C SER A 5 12.80 14.35 -2.80
N VAL A 6 13.95 14.46 -2.15
CA VAL A 6 14.23 13.64 -0.94
C VAL A 6 13.28 13.99 0.20
N ILE A 7 13.06 15.28 0.45
CA ILE A 7 12.15 15.75 1.50
C ILE A 7 10.72 15.26 1.21
N VAL A 8 10.26 15.40 -0.03
CA VAL A 8 8.93 14.93 -0.43
C VAL A 8 8.77 13.42 -0.24
N LEU A 9 9.78 12.62 -0.61
CA LEU A 9 9.77 11.17 -0.42
C LEU A 9 9.68 10.78 1.07
N ILE A 10 10.44 11.46 1.93
CA ILE A 10 10.38 11.23 3.38
C ILE A 10 9.00 11.57 3.94
N LEU A 11 8.42 12.70 3.52
CA LEU A 11 7.08 13.10 3.96
C LEU A 11 5.99 12.13 3.49
N ILE A 12 6.09 11.64 2.25
CA ILE A 12 5.20 10.59 1.73
C ILE A 12 5.32 9.32 2.58
N GLY A 13 6.55 8.89 2.88
CA GLY A 13 6.80 7.71 3.72
C GLY A 13 6.24 7.87 5.13
N LEU A 14 6.43 9.02 5.76
CA LEU A 14 5.88 9.31 7.10
C LEU A 14 4.35 9.30 7.10
N ALA A 15 3.72 9.97 6.14
CA ALA A 15 2.26 10.00 6.03
C ALA A 15 1.69 8.60 5.75
N ALA A 16 2.27 7.89 4.79
CA ALA A 16 1.86 6.54 4.42
C ALA A 16 2.08 5.54 5.57
N GLY A 17 3.20 5.63 6.25
CA GLY A 17 3.52 4.79 7.41
C GLY A 17 2.61 5.04 8.59
N THR A 18 2.34 6.31 8.91
CA THR A 18 1.44 6.69 10.01
C THR A 18 0.02 6.19 9.76
N LEU A 19 -0.54 6.51 8.60
CA LEU A 19 -1.89 6.08 8.24
C LEU A 19 -1.96 4.56 7.99
N GLY A 20 -0.92 3.99 7.41
CA GLY A 20 -0.79 2.54 7.24
C GLY A 20 -0.77 1.80 8.57
N GLY A 21 -0.07 2.33 9.57
CA GLY A 21 -0.03 1.78 10.93
C GLY A 21 -1.35 1.93 11.68
N LEU A 22 -2.06 3.05 11.48
CA LEU A 22 -3.36 3.30 12.11
C LEU A 22 -4.48 2.41 11.55
N VAL A 23 -4.51 2.26 10.22
CA VAL A 23 -5.64 1.63 9.52
C VAL A 23 -5.31 0.23 9.02
N GLY A 24 -4.02 -0.12 8.95
CA GLY A 24 -3.58 -1.44 8.48
C GLY A 24 -3.64 -1.63 6.96
N VAL A 25 -3.75 -0.56 6.17
CA VAL A 25 -3.89 -0.65 4.70
C VAL A 25 -2.56 -0.72 3.94
N GLY A 26 -1.44 -0.87 4.63
CA GLY A 26 -0.12 -1.05 4.01
C GLY A 26 0.48 0.19 3.34
N GLY A 27 -0.15 1.36 3.46
CA GLY A 27 0.39 2.63 2.96
C GLY A 27 0.35 2.85 1.44
N GLY A 28 0.16 1.81 0.65
CA GLY A 28 0.14 1.90 -0.82
C GLY A 28 -0.96 2.83 -1.36
N ILE A 29 -2.10 2.88 -0.68
CA ILE A 29 -3.23 3.77 -1.01
C ILE A 29 -2.79 5.25 -1.00
N ILE A 30 -1.83 5.61 -0.15
CA ILE A 30 -1.34 6.98 -0.02
C ILE A 30 -0.09 7.20 -0.86
N MET A 31 0.84 6.23 -0.86
CA MET A 31 2.09 6.35 -1.61
C MET A 31 1.87 6.52 -3.11
N VAL A 32 0.97 5.73 -3.71
CA VAL A 32 0.75 5.78 -5.17
C VAL A 32 0.22 7.13 -5.62
N PRO A 33 -0.90 7.68 -5.09
CA PRO A 33 -1.38 8.99 -5.49
C PRO A 33 -0.37 10.11 -5.20
N ALA A 34 0.30 10.03 -4.05
CA ALA A 34 1.26 11.06 -3.66
C ALA A 34 2.47 11.10 -4.60
N MET A 35 3.02 9.94 -5.00
CA MET A 35 4.12 9.91 -5.97
C MET A 35 3.70 10.40 -7.36
N VAL A 36 2.50 10.06 -7.79
CA VAL A 36 1.97 10.55 -9.08
C VAL A 36 1.82 12.07 -9.05
N TYR A 37 1.27 12.61 -7.97
CA TYR A 37 0.97 14.05 -7.86
C TYR A 37 2.20 14.92 -7.59
N PHE A 38 3.02 14.56 -6.59
CA PHE A 38 4.15 15.41 -6.16
C PHE A 38 5.44 15.15 -6.92
N LEU A 39 5.65 13.94 -7.42
CA LEU A 39 6.89 13.55 -8.10
C LEU A 39 6.70 13.36 -9.60
N ASN A 40 5.47 13.56 -10.11
CA ASN A 40 5.12 13.34 -11.50
C ASN A 40 5.49 11.92 -12.01
N SER A 41 5.49 10.94 -11.12
CA SER A 41 5.74 9.56 -11.47
C SER A 41 4.57 9.00 -12.30
N SER A 42 4.86 8.11 -13.22
CA SER A 42 3.79 7.38 -13.88
C SER A 42 3.05 6.48 -12.89
N GLN A 43 1.79 6.16 -13.19
CA GLN A 43 0.97 5.27 -12.33
C GLN A 43 1.67 3.92 -12.09
N LEU A 44 2.25 3.32 -13.15
CA LEU A 44 2.95 2.04 -13.04
C LEU A 44 4.24 2.13 -12.22
N GLN A 45 5.00 3.22 -12.37
CA GLN A 45 6.18 3.47 -11.56
C GLN A 45 5.82 3.61 -10.07
N ALA A 46 4.78 4.38 -9.76
CA ALA A 46 4.33 4.57 -8.40
C ALA A 46 3.86 3.26 -7.77
N GLN A 47 3.11 2.44 -8.51
CA GLN A 47 2.68 1.11 -8.07
C GLN A 47 3.86 0.18 -7.82
N GLY A 48 4.79 0.09 -8.77
CA GLY A 48 6.00 -0.72 -8.62
C GLY A 48 6.84 -0.27 -7.43
N THR A 49 7.03 1.03 -7.26
CA THR A 49 7.78 1.59 -6.13
C THR A 49 7.11 1.25 -4.80
N SER A 50 5.79 1.32 -4.71
CA SER A 50 5.08 0.97 -3.48
C SER A 50 5.26 -0.51 -3.12
N LEU A 51 5.29 -1.40 -4.11
CA LEU A 51 5.58 -2.82 -3.88
C LEU A 51 7.02 -3.04 -3.39
N VAL A 52 7.99 -2.30 -3.93
CA VAL A 52 9.39 -2.34 -3.44
C VAL A 52 9.48 -1.90 -1.98
N VAL A 53 8.78 -0.84 -1.60
CA VAL A 53 8.70 -0.39 -0.19
C VAL A 53 8.13 -1.49 0.70
N MET A 54 7.07 -2.17 0.26
CA MET A 54 6.45 -3.27 1.02
C MET A 54 7.32 -4.51 1.14
N MET A 55 8.30 -4.71 0.25
CA MET A 55 9.28 -5.79 0.38
C MET A 55 10.24 -5.57 1.56
N MET A 56 10.45 -4.32 1.95
CA MET A 56 11.24 -4.00 3.13
C MET A 56 10.42 -4.21 4.40
N PRO A 57 11.03 -4.57 5.54
CA PRO A 57 10.29 -4.80 6.78
C PRO A 57 9.83 -3.49 7.44
N VAL A 58 9.21 -2.60 6.65
CA VAL A 58 8.79 -1.24 7.08
C VAL A 58 7.69 -1.29 8.14
N GLY A 59 6.88 -2.35 8.15
CA GLY A 59 5.82 -2.56 9.12
C GLY A 59 6.27 -3.24 10.43
N ALA A 60 7.53 -3.65 10.55
CA ALA A 60 8.00 -4.46 11.67
C ALA A 60 7.79 -3.79 13.03
N LEU A 61 8.07 -2.48 13.14
CA LEU A 61 7.86 -1.73 14.38
C LEU A 61 6.37 -1.61 14.74
N GLY A 62 5.50 -1.44 13.74
CA GLY A 62 4.05 -1.45 13.93
C GLY A 62 3.56 -2.80 14.45
N VAL A 63 3.99 -3.89 13.83
CA VAL A 63 3.67 -5.26 14.26
C VAL A 63 4.14 -5.49 15.70
N TYR A 64 5.36 -5.09 16.02
CA TYR A 64 5.90 -5.20 17.38
C TYR A 64 5.00 -4.47 18.40
N ASN A 65 4.56 -3.27 18.07
CA ASN A 65 3.68 -2.50 18.96
C ASN A 65 2.32 -3.17 19.18
N TYR A 66 1.69 -3.67 18.10
CA TYR A 66 0.42 -4.42 18.21
C TYR A 66 0.59 -5.73 18.98
N TYR A 67 1.70 -6.42 18.78
CA TYR A 67 2.01 -7.66 19.49
C TYR A 67 2.20 -7.43 20.98
N THR A 68 2.98 -6.42 21.37
CA THR A 68 3.23 -6.10 22.79
C THR A 68 1.99 -5.61 23.53
N LYS A 69 1.02 -5.03 22.81
CA LYS A 69 -0.28 -4.62 23.36
C LYS A 69 -1.30 -5.76 23.43
N GLY A 70 -0.92 -6.97 23.04
CA GLY A 70 -1.80 -8.14 23.10
C GLY A 70 -2.85 -8.24 21.98
N ASN A 71 -2.73 -7.43 20.93
CA ASN A 71 -3.67 -7.43 19.81
C ASN A 71 -3.37 -8.49 18.75
N LEU A 72 -2.20 -9.14 18.83
CA LEU A 72 -1.78 -10.18 17.89
C LEU A 72 -1.45 -11.47 18.63
N GLY A 73 -2.03 -12.57 18.18
CA GLY A 73 -1.77 -13.92 18.68
C GLY A 73 -1.21 -14.85 17.62
N ASN A 74 -0.92 -16.09 18.02
CA ASN A 74 -0.37 -17.10 17.11
C ASN A 74 -1.27 -17.38 15.90
N THR A 75 -2.59 -17.30 16.07
CA THR A 75 -3.56 -17.48 14.99
C THR A 75 -3.43 -16.39 13.95
N ASP A 76 -3.20 -15.15 14.37
CA ASP A 76 -3.05 -14.01 13.47
C ASP A 76 -1.79 -14.13 12.61
N PHE A 77 -0.69 -14.62 13.19
CA PHE A 77 0.53 -14.89 12.42
C PHE A 77 0.34 -16.02 11.41
N LYS A 78 -0.39 -17.07 11.76
CA LYS A 78 -0.74 -18.14 10.80
C LYS A 78 -1.59 -17.61 9.66
N ASN A 79 -2.61 -16.84 9.98
CA ASN A 79 -3.47 -16.19 8.98
C ASN A 79 -2.68 -15.26 8.07
N ALA A 80 -1.80 -14.44 8.65
CA ALA A 80 -0.93 -13.53 7.90
C ALA A 80 -0.02 -14.30 6.93
N PHE A 81 0.54 -15.42 7.34
CA PHE A 81 1.38 -16.26 6.48
C PHE A 81 0.61 -16.83 5.29
N ILE A 82 -0.59 -17.34 5.53
CA ILE A 82 -1.46 -17.87 4.45
C ILE A 82 -1.86 -16.78 3.47
N ILE A 83 -2.23 -15.59 4.00
CA ILE A 83 -2.54 -14.41 3.17
C ILE A 83 -1.31 -13.99 2.35
N ALA A 84 -0.12 -14.00 2.95
CA ALA A 84 1.12 -13.63 2.27
C ALA A 84 1.41 -14.56 1.09
N LEU A 85 1.19 -15.87 1.23
CA LEU A 85 1.34 -16.83 0.13
C LEU A 85 0.39 -16.49 -1.03
N GLY A 86 -0.88 -16.22 -0.73
CA GLY A 86 -1.84 -15.76 -1.74
C GLY A 86 -1.44 -14.43 -2.38
N PHE A 87 -0.91 -13.51 -1.56
CA PHE A 87 -0.46 -12.20 -2.02
C PHE A 87 0.69 -12.29 -3.04
N VAL A 88 1.63 -13.22 -2.86
CA VAL A 88 2.73 -13.43 -3.82
C VAL A 88 2.20 -13.76 -5.21
N PHE A 89 1.29 -14.73 -5.30
CA PHE A 89 0.69 -15.11 -6.60
C PHE A 89 -0.22 -14.00 -7.15
N GLY A 90 -1.05 -13.41 -6.30
CA GLY A 90 -1.93 -12.32 -6.67
C GLY A 90 -1.19 -11.09 -7.21
N SER A 91 -0.11 -10.69 -6.55
CA SER A 91 0.71 -9.54 -6.97
C SER A 91 1.41 -9.79 -8.31
N LEU A 92 1.87 -11.04 -8.53
CA LEU A 92 2.48 -11.42 -9.82
C LEU A 92 1.48 -11.33 -10.97
N ILE A 93 0.28 -11.88 -10.78
CA ILE A 93 -0.80 -11.83 -11.78
C ILE A 93 -1.22 -10.37 -12.02
N GLY A 94 -1.47 -9.62 -10.95
CA GLY A 94 -1.89 -8.22 -11.03
C GLY A 94 -0.86 -7.33 -11.73
N SER A 95 0.42 -7.49 -11.41
CA SER A 95 1.50 -6.71 -12.04
C SER A 95 1.67 -7.05 -13.52
N LYS A 96 1.55 -8.31 -13.91
CA LYS A 96 1.57 -8.72 -15.32
C LYS A 96 0.41 -8.12 -16.11
N LEU A 97 -0.80 -8.16 -15.56
CA LEU A 97 -1.98 -7.55 -16.18
C LEU A 97 -1.81 -6.03 -16.33
N ALA A 98 -1.30 -5.36 -15.30
CA ALA A 98 -1.07 -3.92 -15.31
C ALA A 98 -0.04 -3.50 -16.38
N ASN A 99 0.99 -4.32 -16.60
CA ASN A 99 2.07 -4.01 -17.56
C ASN A 99 1.80 -4.45 -19.01
N SER A 100 0.83 -5.33 -19.26
CA SER A 100 0.67 -5.93 -20.59
C SER A 100 -0.67 -5.70 -21.25
N THR A 101 -1.77 -5.67 -20.51
CA THR A 101 -3.11 -5.85 -21.12
C THR A 101 -4.05 -4.68 -20.85
N LEU A 102 -3.89 -3.98 -19.73
CA LEU A 102 -4.84 -2.97 -19.30
C LEU A 102 -4.36 -1.55 -19.65
N PRO A 103 -5.23 -0.70 -20.24
CA PRO A 103 -4.95 0.72 -20.37
C PRO A 103 -4.73 1.37 -18.99
N ILE A 104 -3.76 2.27 -18.90
CA ILE A 104 -3.44 3.01 -17.68
C ILE A 104 -4.68 3.68 -17.06
N LEU A 105 -5.56 4.18 -17.94
CA LEU A 105 -6.80 4.82 -17.51
C LEU A 105 -7.73 3.86 -16.75
N VAL A 106 -7.81 2.60 -17.19
CA VAL A 106 -8.61 1.56 -16.52
C VAL A 106 -8.05 1.26 -15.14
N ILE A 107 -6.73 1.13 -15.02
CA ILE A 107 -6.06 0.88 -13.74
C ILE A 107 -6.33 2.04 -12.76
N LYS A 108 -6.17 3.26 -13.22
CA LYS A 108 -6.39 4.48 -12.43
C LYS A 108 -7.83 4.58 -11.94
N LYS A 109 -8.80 4.37 -12.83
CA LYS A 109 -10.24 4.42 -12.51
C LYS A 109 -10.64 3.30 -11.57
N SER A 110 -10.16 2.07 -11.79
CA SER A 110 -10.44 0.93 -10.91
C SER A 110 -9.94 1.18 -9.50
N PHE A 111 -8.74 1.73 -9.35
CA PHE A 111 -8.17 2.09 -8.05
C PHE A 111 -9.00 3.18 -7.36
N ALA A 112 -9.38 4.23 -8.09
CA ALA A 112 -10.20 5.31 -7.56
C ALA A 112 -11.58 4.80 -7.09
N VAL A 113 -12.25 3.96 -7.87
CA VAL A 113 -13.54 3.36 -7.52
C VAL A 113 -13.41 2.48 -6.27
N LEU A 114 -12.38 1.65 -6.21
CA LEU A 114 -12.11 0.82 -5.04
C LEU A 114 -11.93 1.65 -3.77
N MET A 115 -11.15 2.73 -3.86
CA MET A 115 -10.96 3.66 -2.73
C MET A 115 -12.27 4.30 -2.27
N ILE A 116 -13.12 4.72 -3.20
CA ILE A 116 -14.44 5.30 -2.89
C ILE A 116 -15.34 4.28 -2.19
N LEU A 117 -15.43 3.06 -2.72
CA LEU A 117 -16.23 1.99 -2.13
C LEU A 117 -15.77 1.63 -0.71
N VAL A 118 -14.47 1.50 -0.51
CA VAL A 118 -13.89 1.23 0.81
C VAL A 118 -14.18 2.38 1.76
N ALA A 119 -13.99 3.63 1.32
CA ALA A 119 -14.26 4.81 2.13
C ALA A 119 -15.72 4.90 2.56
N ILE A 120 -16.66 4.67 1.65
CA ILE A 120 -18.10 4.66 1.96
C ILE A 120 -18.42 3.56 2.97
N LYS A 121 -17.90 2.35 2.75
CA LYS A 121 -18.14 1.24 3.66
C LYS A 121 -17.59 1.51 5.07
N MET A 122 -16.43 2.12 5.17
CA MET A 122 -15.83 2.47 6.48
C MET A 122 -16.59 3.58 7.20
N LEU A 123 -17.14 4.54 6.47
CA LEU A 123 -17.90 5.65 7.05
C LEU A 123 -19.29 5.22 7.54
N PHE A 124 -19.96 4.35 6.81
CA PHE A 124 -21.35 3.95 7.06
C PHE A 124 -21.52 2.48 7.47
N GLY A 125 -20.46 1.67 7.37
CA GLY A 125 -20.45 0.27 7.79
C GLY A 125 -20.22 0.13 9.30
N LYS A 126 -20.97 -0.78 9.91
CA LYS A 126 -20.73 -1.21 11.28
C LYS A 126 -19.71 -2.35 11.31
#